data_f64774cdaeb90f2fe80843e506bcee40
#
_entry.id   f64774cdaeb90f2fe80843e506bcee40
#
_cell.length_a   1.000
_cell.length_b   1.000
_cell.length_c   1.000
_cell.angle_alpha   90.00
_cell.angle_beta   90.00
_cell.angle_gamma   90.00
#
_symmetry.space_group_name_H-M   'P 1'
#
loop_
_entity.id
_entity.type
_entity.pdbx_description
1 polymer ?
#
loop_
_entity_poly.entity_id
_entity_poly.type
_entity_poly.pdbx_seq_one_letter_code
_entity_poly.pdbx_strand_id
1 'polypeptide(L)'
;MASDLTSEMASNLPVACTLSAAELRERGEDVVAPLFARAQRMEETPDGYCFAFPAEAEGVRDLLEFILSERDCCPFFTFELSFPSPHESVWLTLRGGEGVKEFVAGSFAALEMPITRTAEPAQ
;
A
#
# COMPACT_ATOMS: atom_id res chain seq x y z
N MET A 1 8.74 -17.39 20.08
CA MET A 1 9.31 -17.34 18.85
C MET A 1 9.49 -15.96 18.35
N ALA A 2 10.58 -15.77 17.73
CA ALA A 2 10.93 -14.44 17.30
C ALA A 2 9.95 -13.91 16.28
N SER A 3 9.44 -14.75 15.41
CA SER A 3 8.54 -14.27 14.38
C SER A 3 7.24 -13.74 14.97
N ASP A 4 6.75 -14.35 16.02
CA ASP A 4 5.52 -13.88 16.62
C ASP A 4 5.72 -12.53 17.28
N LEU A 5 6.85 -12.38 17.98
CA LEU A 5 7.14 -11.12 18.60
C LEU A 5 7.32 -10.02 17.58
N THR A 6 7.98 -10.32 16.47
CA THR A 6 8.21 -9.34 15.44
C THR A 6 6.86 -8.88 14.86
N SER A 7 5.95 -9.81 14.65
CA SER A 7 4.66 -9.47 14.10
C SER A 7 3.88 -8.56 15.02
N GLU A 8 3.90 -8.86 16.31
CA GLU A 8 3.22 -8.03 17.28
C GLU A 8 3.81 -6.65 17.34
N MET A 9 5.14 -6.56 17.31
CA MET A 9 5.78 -5.27 17.37
C MET A 9 5.42 -4.43 16.15
N ALA A 10 5.37 -5.05 14.97
CA ALA A 10 5.01 -4.32 13.78
C ALA A 10 3.59 -3.77 13.87
N SER A 11 2.67 -4.53 14.44
CA SER A 11 1.29 -4.09 14.56
C SER A 11 1.15 -2.93 15.54
N ASN A 12 2.09 -2.80 16.47
CA ASN A 12 2.01 -1.75 17.47
C ASN A 12 2.90 -0.55 17.17
N LEU A 13 3.57 -0.55 16.02
CA LEU A 13 4.40 0.58 15.67
C LEU A 13 3.56 1.81 15.38
N PRO A 14 4.04 2.98 15.74
CA PRO A 14 3.30 4.19 15.44
C PRO A 14 3.12 4.36 13.93
N VAL A 15 2.00 4.88 13.52
CA VAL A 15 1.74 5.13 12.11
C VAL A 15 2.39 6.47 11.77
N ALA A 16 3.68 6.42 11.50
CA ALA A 16 4.45 7.60 11.21
C ALA A 16 5.61 7.21 10.28
N CYS A 17 5.79 7.96 9.23
CA CYS A 17 6.86 7.69 8.31
C CYS A 17 8.16 8.30 8.82
N THR A 18 9.28 7.71 8.44
CA THR A 18 10.58 8.21 8.87
C THR A 18 11.04 9.39 8.03
N LEU A 19 10.35 9.72 6.95
CA LEU A 19 10.72 10.82 6.08
C LEU A 19 10.14 12.13 6.58
N SER A 20 10.78 13.24 6.24
CA SER A 20 10.26 14.55 6.55
C SER A 20 9.03 14.81 5.65
N ALA A 21 8.29 15.88 5.96
CA ALA A 21 7.12 16.21 5.17
C ALA A 21 7.49 16.51 3.72
N ALA A 22 8.62 17.18 3.50
CA ALA A 22 9.06 17.48 2.14
C ALA A 22 9.44 16.20 1.39
N GLU A 23 10.15 15.30 2.09
CA GLU A 23 10.54 14.04 1.47
C GLU A 23 9.33 13.19 1.15
N LEU A 24 8.32 13.19 2.01
CA LEU A 24 7.11 12.44 1.77
C LEU A 24 6.39 12.96 0.53
N ARG A 25 6.32 14.27 0.37
CA ARG A 25 5.65 14.84 -0.77
C ARG A 25 6.39 14.48 -2.06
N GLU A 26 7.71 14.61 -2.05
CA GLU A 26 8.50 14.31 -3.23
C GLU A 26 8.36 12.85 -3.59
N ARG A 27 8.43 11.96 -2.63
CA ARG A 27 8.29 10.54 -2.89
C ARG A 27 6.90 10.22 -3.42
N GLY A 28 5.88 10.90 -2.88
CA GLY A 28 4.52 10.70 -3.34
C GLY A 28 4.37 11.07 -4.81
N GLU A 29 4.94 12.19 -5.21
CA GLU A 29 4.82 12.65 -6.58
C GLU A 29 5.68 11.84 -7.53
N ASP A 30 6.88 11.44 -7.09
CA ASP A 30 7.82 10.80 -8.00
C ASP A 30 7.66 9.29 -8.07
N VAL A 31 7.15 8.67 -7.02
CA VAL A 31 7.09 7.21 -6.93
C VAL A 31 5.66 6.71 -6.77
N VAL A 32 4.98 7.18 -5.75
CA VAL A 32 3.68 6.60 -5.37
C VAL A 32 2.62 6.94 -6.42
N ALA A 33 2.49 8.19 -6.79
CA ALA A 33 1.45 8.58 -7.73
C ALA A 33 1.62 7.91 -9.10
N PRO A 34 2.82 7.89 -9.70
CA PRO A 34 2.95 7.21 -10.98
C PRO A 34 2.68 5.71 -10.90
N LEU A 35 3.09 5.08 -9.81
CA LEU A 35 2.89 3.65 -9.66
C LEU A 35 1.41 3.33 -9.52
N PHE A 36 0.72 4.01 -8.62
CA PHE A 36 -0.68 3.69 -8.35
C PHE A 36 -1.62 4.22 -9.43
N ALA A 37 -1.14 5.07 -10.33
CA ALA A 37 -1.93 5.44 -11.50
C ALA A 37 -2.16 4.24 -12.41
N ARG A 38 -1.35 3.18 -12.27
CA ARG A 38 -1.53 1.98 -13.08
C ARG A 38 -2.53 1.02 -12.45
N ALA A 39 -2.98 1.27 -11.23
CA ALA A 39 -3.91 0.37 -10.56
C ALA A 39 -5.23 0.34 -11.33
N GLN A 40 -5.74 -0.86 -11.57
CA GLN A 40 -6.97 -1.04 -12.32
C GLN A 40 -8.18 -1.16 -11.42
N ARG A 41 -7.98 -1.60 -10.20
CA ARG A 41 -9.05 -1.77 -9.23
C ARG A 41 -8.51 -1.55 -7.84
N MET A 42 -9.39 -1.20 -6.93
CA MET A 42 -9.02 -1.01 -5.53
C MET A 42 -10.17 -1.54 -4.69
N GLU A 43 -9.85 -2.28 -3.64
CA GLU A 43 -10.85 -2.81 -2.72
C GLU A 43 -10.42 -2.51 -1.30
N GLU A 44 -11.38 -2.21 -0.47
CA GLU A 44 -11.11 -1.96 0.93
C GLU A 44 -11.09 -3.29 1.68
N THR A 45 -10.16 -3.44 2.60
CA THR A 45 -10.11 -4.62 3.47
C THR A 45 -10.36 -4.15 4.90
N PRO A 46 -10.58 -5.04 5.84
CA PRO A 46 -10.85 -4.61 7.21
C PRO A 46 -9.75 -3.75 7.80
N ASP A 47 -8.49 -4.01 7.45
CA ASP A 47 -7.37 -3.30 8.03
C ASP A 47 -6.51 -2.60 7.00
N GLY A 48 -7.02 -2.36 5.81
CA GLY A 48 -6.25 -1.67 4.79
C GLY A 48 -6.96 -1.62 3.45
N TYR A 49 -6.17 -1.69 2.39
CA TYR A 49 -6.68 -1.63 1.02
C TYR A 49 -5.86 -2.55 0.13
N CYS A 50 -6.48 -3.08 -0.91
CA CYS A 50 -5.74 -3.84 -1.90
C CYS A 50 -5.99 -3.27 -3.28
N PHE A 51 -4.99 -3.36 -4.14
CA PHE A 51 -4.98 -2.74 -5.44
C PHE A 51 -4.58 -3.75 -6.50
N ALA A 52 -5.30 -3.80 -7.60
CA ALA A 52 -4.99 -4.70 -8.70
C ALA A 52 -4.19 -3.96 -9.75
N PHE A 53 -3.10 -4.57 -10.19
CA PHE A 53 -2.24 -4.01 -11.22
C PHE A 53 -2.12 -4.98 -12.37
N PRO A 54 -1.80 -4.51 -13.57
CA PRO A 54 -1.58 -5.42 -14.68
C PRO A 54 -0.42 -6.37 -14.37
N ALA A 55 -0.58 -7.62 -14.77
CA ALA A 55 0.44 -8.64 -14.49
C ALA A 55 1.55 -8.59 -15.52
N GLU A 56 2.24 -7.48 -15.59
CA GLU A 56 3.34 -7.29 -16.52
C GLU A 56 4.63 -7.28 -15.75
N ALA A 57 5.66 -7.89 -16.29
CA ALA A 57 6.92 -8.06 -15.55
C ALA A 57 7.51 -6.75 -15.07
N GLU A 58 7.50 -5.74 -15.91
CA GLU A 58 8.09 -4.47 -15.54
C GLU A 58 7.29 -3.82 -14.41
N GLY A 59 5.98 -3.86 -14.50
CA GLY A 59 5.14 -3.30 -13.45
C GLY A 59 5.28 -4.04 -12.14
N VAL A 60 5.44 -5.37 -12.21
CA VAL A 60 5.62 -6.16 -10.99
C VAL A 60 6.96 -5.83 -10.34
N ARG A 61 7.99 -5.61 -11.14
CA ARG A 61 9.27 -5.21 -10.57
C ARG A 61 9.17 -3.86 -9.87
N ASP A 62 8.41 -2.94 -10.44
CA ASP A 62 8.20 -1.65 -9.82
C ASP A 62 7.46 -1.79 -8.50
N LEU A 63 6.49 -2.71 -8.43
CA LEU A 63 5.78 -2.96 -7.18
C LEU A 63 6.73 -3.52 -6.12
N LEU A 64 7.61 -4.42 -6.51
CA LEU A 64 8.56 -4.98 -5.57
C LEU A 64 9.51 -3.91 -5.05
N GLU A 65 9.98 -3.02 -5.91
CA GLU A 65 10.85 -1.95 -5.47
C GLU A 65 10.13 -1.00 -4.55
N PHE A 66 8.85 -0.74 -4.83
CA PHE A 66 8.03 0.09 -3.97
C PHE A 66 7.94 -0.54 -2.58
N ILE A 67 7.63 -1.84 -2.50
CA ILE A 67 7.50 -2.53 -1.23
C ILE A 67 8.81 -2.45 -0.44
N LEU A 68 9.92 -2.73 -1.10
CA LEU A 68 11.20 -2.74 -0.41
C LEU A 68 11.54 -1.36 0.13
N SER A 69 11.23 -0.34 -0.63
CA SER A 69 11.49 1.03 -0.22
C SER A 69 10.55 1.47 0.90
N GLU A 70 9.26 1.10 0.79
CA GLU A 70 8.29 1.49 1.79
C GLU A 70 8.53 0.81 3.12
N ARG A 71 9.04 -0.39 3.12
CA ARG A 71 9.32 -1.08 4.38
C ARG A 71 10.30 -0.29 5.24
N ASP A 72 11.21 0.44 4.60
CA ASP A 72 12.15 1.23 5.35
C ASP A 72 11.54 2.53 5.82
N CYS A 73 10.71 3.14 5.00
CA CYS A 73 10.16 4.44 5.32
C CYS A 73 8.91 4.33 6.19
N CYS A 74 8.10 3.31 5.99
CA CYS A 74 6.85 3.14 6.73
C CYS A 74 6.76 1.72 7.30
N PRO A 75 7.49 1.45 8.36
CA PRO A 75 7.60 0.07 8.86
C PRO A 75 6.34 -0.48 9.50
N PHE A 76 5.31 0.36 9.67
CA PHE A 76 4.07 -0.10 10.27
C PHE A 76 3.17 -0.83 9.29
N PHE A 77 3.51 -0.85 7.99
CA PHE A 77 2.73 -1.57 7.01
C PHE A 77 3.07 -3.04 6.95
N THR A 78 2.06 -3.85 6.64
CA THR A 78 2.25 -5.22 6.17
C THR A 78 1.91 -5.21 4.70
N PHE A 79 2.81 -5.72 3.88
CA PHE A 79 2.60 -5.77 2.43
C PHE A 79 2.37 -7.20 2.02
N GLU A 80 1.37 -7.42 1.16
CA GLU A 80 1.12 -8.74 0.60
C GLU A 80 0.98 -8.59 -0.91
N LEU A 81 1.63 -9.49 -1.65
CA LEU A 81 1.55 -9.47 -3.10
C LEU A 81 0.99 -10.81 -3.53
N SER A 82 -0.07 -10.80 -4.28
CA SER A 82 -0.77 -12.00 -4.69
C SER A 82 -0.77 -12.12 -6.20
N PHE A 83 -0.43 -13.32 -6.68
CA PHE A 83 -0.40 -13.61 -8.11
C PHE A 83 -1.44 -14.68 -8.40
N PRO A 84 -2.68 -14.29 -8.55
CA PRO A 84 -3.72 -15.30 -8.77
C PRO A 84 -3.65 -15.89 -10.17
N SER A 85 -4.26 -17.04 -10.31
CA SER A 85 -4.40 -17.70 -11.60
C SER A 85 -5.83 -17.43 -12.09
N PRO A 86 -6.02 -17.08 -13.35
CA PRO A 86 -4.98 -16.91 -14.38
C PRO A 86 -4.23 -15.60 -14.21
N HIS A 87 -3.24 -15.37 -15.03
CA HIS A 87 -2.35 -14.25 -14.88
C HIS A 87 -2.97 -12.99 -15.46
N GLU A 88 -4.01 -12.48 -14.84
CA GLU A 88 -4.64 -11.28 -15.33
C GLU A 88 -4.26 -10.06 -14.52
N SER A 89 -4.07 -10.23 -13.26
CA SER A 89 -3.76 -9.12 -12.37
C SER A 89 -2.87 -9.59 -11.25
N VAL A 90 -2.14 -8.65 -10.69
CA VAL A 90 -1.36 -8.89 -9.49
C VAL A 90 -1.95 -7.97 -8.44
N TRP A 91 -2.20 -8.47 -7.25
CA TRP A 91 -2.83 -7.67 -6.20
C TRP A 91 -1.82 -7.31 -5.12
N LEU A 92 -1.77 -6.04 -4.80
CA LEU A 92 -0.94 -5.54 -3.71
C LEU A 92 -1.85 -5.14 -2.57
N THR A 93 -1.62 -5.66 -1.38
CA THR A 93 -2.39 -5.30 -0.20
C THR A 93 -1.51 -4.51 0.76
N LEU A 94 -2.04 -3.38 1.23
CA LEU A 94 -1.40 -2.56 2.25
C LEU A 94 -2.30 -2.65 3.47
N ARG A 95 -1.79 -3.21 4.55
CA ARG A 95 -2.60 -3.37 5.74
C ARG A 95 -1.75 -3.15 6.98
N GLY A 96 -2.40 -3.05 8.12
CA GLY A 96 -1.68 -2.86 9.37
C GLY A 96 -2.62 -2.61 10.52
N GLY A 97 -2.08 -2.10 11.59
CA GLY A 97 -2.86 -1.87 12.79
C GLY A 97 -3.71 -0.62 12.71
N GLU A 98 -4.16 -0.19 13.86
CA GLU A 98 -5.06 0.93 13.96
C GLU A 98 -4.42 2.17 13.35
N GLY A 99 -5.17 2.92 12.56
CA GLY A 99 -4.66 4.15 11.95
C GLY A 99 -4.10 3.97 10.55
N VAL A 100 -3.84 2.74 10.13
CA VAL A 100 -3.21 2.51 8.83
C VAL A 100 -4.15 2.86 7.69
N LYS A 101 -5.43 2.50 7.80
CA LYS A 101 -6.37 2.82 6.73
C LYS A 101 -6.47 4.33 6.55
N GLU A 102 -6.54 5.06 7.63
CA GLU A 102 -6.64 6.51 7.58
C GLU A 102 -5.36 7.12 7.00
N PHE A 103 -4.21 6.54 7.33
CA PHE A 103 -2.95 7.03 6.81
C PHE A 103 -2.89 6.83 5.29
N VAL A 104 -3.32 5.66 4.81
CA VAL A 104 -3.30 5.37 3.37
C VAL A 104 -4.27 6.31 2.65
N ALA A 105 -5.49 6.43 3.16
CA ALA A 105 -6.47 7.27 2.51
C ALA A 105 -6.02 8.73 2.50
N GLY A 106 -5.43 9.20 3.58
CA GLY A 106 -4.93 10.56 3.66
C GLY A 106 -3.77 10.80 2.71
N SER A 107 -2.88 9.83 2.58
CA SER A 107 -1.73 9.96 1.70
C SER A 107 -2.18 10.05 0.24
N PHE A 108 -3.16 9.23 -0.16
CA PHE A 108 -3.64 9.25 -1.52
C PHE A 108 -4.43 10.53 -1.79
N ALA A 109 -5.19 11.01 -0.81
CA ALA A 109 -5.92 12.26 -0.97
C ALA A 109 -4.96 13.43 -1.17
N ALA A 110 -3.84 13.41 -0.47
CA ALA A 110 -2.84 14.46 -0.61
C ALA A 110 -2.20 14.47 -1.99
N LEU A 111 -2.22 13.34 -2.67
CA LEU A 111 -1.71 13.24 -4.04
C LEU A 111 -2.82 13.44 -5.06
N GLU A 112 -3.99 13.88 -4.59
CA GLU A 112 -5.14 14.06 -5.47
C GLU A 112 -5.55 12.77 -6.15
N MET A 113 -5.41 11.66 -5.42
CA MET A 113 -5.84 10.34 -5.88
C MET A 113 -6.72 9.74 -4.79
N PRO A 114 -7.88 10.34 -4.51
CA PRO A 114 -8.68 9.87 -3.37
C PRO A 114 -9.16 8.44 -3.57
N ILE A 115 -9.15 7.70 -2.49
CA ILE A 115 -9.59 6.32 -2.51
C ILE A 115 -11.10 6.29 -2.42
N THR A 116 -11.72 5.53 -3.33
CA THR A 116 -13.16 5.35 -3.32
C THR A 116 -13.47 4.04 -2.63
N ARG A 117 -14.40 4.07 -1.70
CA ARG A 117 -14.71 2.87 -0.96
C ARG A 117 -15.48 1.91 -1.85
N THR A 118 -14.94 0.73 -1.98
CA THR A 118 -15.56 -0.22 -2.87
C THR A 118 -16.77 -0.85 -2.30
N ALA A 119 -16.89 -0.81 -1.02
CA ALA A 119 -18.04 -1.39 -0.42
C ALA A 119 -19.28 -0.69 -0.85
N GLU A 120 -19.17 0.53 -1.25
CA GLU A 120 -20.29 1.17 -1.58
C GLU A 120 -20.97 0.65 -2.69
N PRO A 121 -20.55 0.34 -3.56
CA PRO A 121 -21.30 -0.01 -4.60
C PRO A 121 -21.90 -1.17 -4.48
N ALA A 122 -21.76 -1.57 -3.98
CA ALA A 122 -22.38 -2.51 -3.82
C ALA A 122 -23.16 -2.71 -4.75
N GLN A 123 -23.07 -2.55 -4.96
CA GLN A 123 -23.56 -2.62 -5.66
C GLN A 123 -23.96 -3.38 -6.00
#